data_842258bfdfea1fc54b524c500f0d0c95
#
_entry.id   842258bfdfea1fc54b524c500f0d0c95
#
_cell.length_a   1.000
_cell.length_b   1.000
_cell.length_c   1.000
_cell.angle_alpha   90.00
_cell.angle_beta   90.00
_cell.angle_gamma   90.00
#
_symmetry.space_group_name_H-M   'P 1'
#
loop_
_entity.id
_entity.type
_entity.pdbx_description
1 polymer ?
#
loop_
_entity_poly.entity_id
_entity_poly.type
_entity_poly.pdbx_seq_one_letter_code
_entity_poly.pdbx_strand_id
1 'polypeptide(L)'
;MSTRARIVAVCGASQATDGDREAASSVGRMLAERGYVVVCGGGQGVAAAVADAVRESGGTCIGLLPGDDPESAVADVTVPVATGIGHLRNALIVRSCDAMIAIGGGYGTLSEIAFGLVLGRPVVTLQSWTVCPPGDGAPDARVHRASTPAEAID
;
A
#
# COMPACT_ATOMS: atom_id res chain seq x y z
N MET A 1 -10.70 -10.18 22.21
CA MET A 1 -10.54 -9.22 21.10
C MET A 1 -9.10 -8.73 21.07
N SER A 2 -8.49 -8.67 19.92
CA SER A 2 -7.16 -8.08 19.78
C SER A 2 -7.23 -6.57 19.98
N THR A 3 -6.38 -6.04 20.86
CA THR A 3 -6.25 -4.60 21.10
C THR A 3 -5.16 -3.94 20.24
N ARG A 4 -4.49 -4.74 19.38
CA ARG A 4 -3.44 -4.21 18.52
C ARG A 4 -4.05 -3.35 17.40
N ALA A 5 -3.31 -2.34 17.00
CA ALA A 5 -3.66 -1.56 15.82
C ALA A 5 -3.72 -2.46 14.57
N ARG A 6 -4.71 -2.25 13.72
CA ARG A 6 -4.77 -2.88 12.41
C ARG A 6 -3.89 -2.12 11.43
N ILE A 7 -3.20 -2.84 10.58
CA ILE A 7 -2.25 -2.30 9.62
C ILE A 7 -2.77 -2.56 8.21
N VAL A 8 -2.85 -1.51 7.42
CA VAL A 8 -3.20 -1.59 5.99
C VAL A 8 -1.99 -1.17 5.16
N ALA A 9 -1.58 -2.03 4.23
CA ALA A 9 -0.56 -1.67 3.26
C ALA A 9 -1.17 -0.86 2.13
N VAL A 10 -0.53 0.24 1.77
CA VAL A 10 -0.85 1.00 0.56
C VAL A 10 0.36 0.96 -0.35
N CYS A 11 0.20 0.29 -1.48
CA CYS A 11 1.23 0.05 -2.48
C CYS A 11 0.85 0.77 -3.77
N GLY A 12 1.82 1.18 -4.57
CA GLY A 12 1.48 1.82 -5.83
C GLY A 12 2.67 2.40 -6.58
N ALA A 13 2.36 3.16 -7.61
CA ALA A 13 3.34 3.71 -8.53
C ALA A 13 4.31 4.65 -7.82
N SER A 14 5.61 4.49 -8.09
CA SER A 14 6.63 5.49 -7.72
C SER A 14 6.57 6.72 -8.64
N GLN A 15 6.19 6.52 -9.89
CA GLN A 15 5.85 7.60 -10.84
C GLN A 15 4.33 7.66 -10.97
N ALA A 16 3.69 8.30 -10.02
CA ALA A 16 2.24 8.36 -9.93
C ALA A 16 1.66 9.46 -10.83
N THR A 17 0.51 9.17 -11.44
CA THR A 17 -0.31 10.17 -12.10
C THR A 17 -0.98 11.08 -11.05
N ASP A 18 -1.56 12.20 -11.47
CA ASP A 18 -2.34 13.05 -10.58
C ASP A 18 -3.54 12.29 -9.99
N GLY A 19 -4.19 11.45 -10.80
CA GLY A 19 -5.28 10.59 -10.34
C GLY A 19 -4.83 9.57 -9.29
N ASP A 20 -3.64 8.97 -9.45
CA ASP A 20 -3.06 8.06 -8.46
C ASP A 20 -2.78 8.77 -7.14
N ARG A 21 -2.24 10.00 -7.20
CA ARG A 21 -1.96 10.81 -6.00
C ARG A 21 -3.23 11.21 -5.27
N GLU A 22 -4.25 11.65 -5.99
CA GLU A 22 -5.55 11.98 -5.41
C GLU A 22 -6.19 10.79 -4.72
N ALA A 23 -6.18 9.62 -5.38
CA ALA A 23 -6.68 8.39 -4.81
C ALA A 23 -5.89 7.98 -3.55
N ALA A 24 -4.56 8.05 -3.60
CA ALA A 24 -3.70 7.74 -2.46
C ALA A 24 -3.94 8.68 -1.28
N SER A 25 -4.10 9.98 -1.52
CA SER A 25 -4.40 10.96 -0.47
C SER A 25 -5.76 10.69 0.17
N SER A 26 -6.79 10.39 -0.63
CA SER A 26 -8.12 10.05 -0.12
C SER A 26 -8.10 8.76 0.71
N VAL A 27 -7.43 7.72 0.23
CA VAL A 27 -7.25 6.45 0.94
C VAL A 27 -6.51 6.67 2.26
N GLY A 28 -5.41 7.41 2.23
CA GLY A 28 -4.60 7.69 3.42
C GLY A 28 -5.39 8.41 4.52
N ARG A 29 -6.12 9.44 4.14
CA ARG A 29 -7.00 10.18 5.06
C ARG A 29 -8.05 9.27 5.69
N MET A 30 -8.78 8.51 4.87
CA MET A 30 -9.84 7.61 5.33
C MET A 30 -9.32 6.52 6.26
N LEU A 31 -8.15 5.97 5.98
CA LEU A 31 -7.51 4.97 6.84
C LEU A 31 -7.13 5.57 8.20
N ALA A 32 -6.51 6.76 8.19
CA ALA A 32 -6.12 7.46 9.42
C ALA A 32 -7.35 7.83 10.28
N GLU A 33 -8.41 8.35 9.67
CA GLU A 33 -9.67 8.68 10.35
C GLU A 33 -10.32 7.47 11.01
N ARG A 34 -10.12 6.27 10.44
CA ARG A 34 -10.61 5.00 11.02
C ARG A 34 -9.63 4.37 12.01
N GLY A 35 -8.51 5.03 12.31
CA GLY A 35 -7.53 4.56 13.29
C GLY A 35 -6.62 3.43 12.80
N TYR A 36 -6.53 3.21 11.48
CA TYR A 36 -5.61 2.24 10.92
C TYR A 36 -4.19 2.82 10.83
N VAL A 37 -3.20 1.97 11.08
CA VAL A 37 -1.81 2.26 10.77
C VAL A 37 -1.57 1.91 9.30
N VAL A 38 -0.90 2.78 8.57
CA VAL A 38 -0.55 2.54 7.17
C VAL A 38 0.90 2.07 7.09
N VAL A 39 1.17 1.05 6.27
CA VAL A 39 2.52 0.65 5.88
C VAL A 39 2.68 0.84 4.37
N CYS A 40 3.79 1.40 3.95
CA CYS A 40 4.11 1.67 2.54
C CYS A 40 5.60 1.50 2.27
N GLY A 41 6.01 1.73 1.03
CA GLY A 41 7.41 1.65 0.63
C GLY A 41 8.28 2.84 1.04
N GLY A 42 7.70 3.92 1.53
CA GLY A 42 8.42 5.07 2.06
C GLY A 42 9.07 6.01 1.03
N GLY A 43 8.89 5.75 -0.26
CA GLY A 43 9.45 6.53 -1.36
C GLY A 43 8.46 7.52 -1.99
N GLN A 44 8.73 7.89 -3.24
CA GLN A 44 7.95 8.85 -4.01
C GLN A 44 6.62 8.25 -4.53
N GLY A 45 5.80 9.09 -5.14
CA GLY A 45 4.57 8.69 -5.80
C GLY A 45 3.43 8.39 -4.83
N VAL A 46 2.80 7.25 -4.97
CA VAL A 46 1.67 6.83 -4.12
C VAL A 46 2.07 6.79 -2.65
N ALA A 47 3.27 6.27 -2.33
CA ALA A 47 3.76 6.23 -0.95
C ALA A 47 3.88 7.62 -0.32
N ALA A 48 4.41 8.60 -1.07
CA ALA A 48 4.51 9.98 -0.61
C ALA A 48 3.13 10.61 -0.35
N ALA A 49 2.20 10.42 -1.29
CA ALA A 49 0.85 10.98 -1.18
C ALA A 49 0.07 10.38 -0.01
N VAL A 50 0.17 9.07 0.21
CA VAL A 50 -0.52 8.43 1.33
C VAL A 50 0.11 8.84 2.67
N ALA A 51 1.44 8.93 2.75
CA ALA A 51 2.13 9.34 3.98
C ALA A 51 1.76 10.76 4.39
N ASP A 52 1.72 11.69 3.44
CA ASP A 52 1.31 13.08 3.66
C ASP A 52 -0.13 13.14 4.21
N ALA A 53 -1.07 12.50 3.56
CA ALA A 53 -2.48 12.49 3.97
C ALA A 53 -2.68 11.85 5.36
N VAL A 54 -1.96 10.77 5.65
CA VAL A 54 -1.99 10.11 6.96
C VAL A 54 -1.46 11.04 8.04
N ARG A 55 -0.32 11.70 7.79
CA ARG A 55 0.25 12.67 8.73
C ARG A 55 -0.69 13.84 8.98
N GLU A 56 -1.26 14.43 7.94
CA GLU A 56 -2.21 15.55 8.07
C GLU A 56 -3.46 15.16 8.86
N SER A 57 -3.85 13.90 8.81
CA SER A 57 -4.99 13.36 9.56
C SER A 57 -4.62 12.85 10.96
N GLY A 58 -3.39 13.07 11.42
CA GLY A 58 -2.92 12.66 12.74
C GLY A 58 -2.67 11.17 12.90
N GLY A 59 -2.57 10.42 11.79
CA GLY A 59 -2.31 8.99 11.79
C GLY A 59 -0.82 8.62 11.78
N THR A 60 -0.55 7.33 11.68
CA THR A 60 0.80 6.76 11.64
C THR A 60 1.05 6.07 10.31
N CYS A 61 2.13 6.43 9.64
CA CYS A 61 2.60 5.80 8.42
C CYS A 61 4.00 5.20 8.63
N ILE A 62 4.13 3.90 8.44
CA ILE A 62 5.39 3.16 8.50
C ILE A 62 5.91 3.02 7.07
N GLY A 63 7.13 3.46 6.82
CA GLY A 63 7.80 3.27 5.53
C GLY A 63 8.86 2.17 5.65
N LEU A 64 8.70 1.08 4.92
CA LEU A 64 9.70 0.02 4.83
C LEU A 64 10.59 0.29 3.61
N LEU A 65 11.77 0.83 3.86
CA LEU A 65 12.70 1.28 2.82
C LEU A 65 13.55 0.14 2.27
N PRO A 66 13.90 0.18 0.98
CA PRO A 66 14.75 -0.86 0.38
C PRO A 66 16.22 -0.75 0.80
N GLY A 67 16.69 0.46 1.10
CA GLY A 67 18.07 0.75 1.48
C GLY A 67 18.33 0.62 2.98
N ASP A 68 19.50 1.06 3.38
CA ASP A 68 19.99 1.01 4.76
C ASP A 68 19.99 2.37 5.46
N ASP A 69 19.53 3.43 4.78
CA ASP A 69 19.45 4.78 5.31
C ASP A 69 18.00 5.19 5.57
N PRO A 70 17.57 5.32 6.84
CA PRO A 70 16.21 5.76 7.17
C PRO A 70 15.91 7.19 6.72
N GLU A 71 16.92 8.04 6.56
CA GLU A 71 16.76 9.42 6.07
C GLU A 71 16.40 9.49 4.59
N SER A 72 16.48 8.39 3.85
CA SER A 72 16.03 8.31 2.46
C SER A 72 14.50 8.27 2.32
N ALA A 73 13.75 8.09 3.41
CA ALA A 73 12.29 8.15 3.39
C ALA A 73 11.78 9.54 3.03
N VAL A 74 10.60 9.61 2.40
CA VAL A 74 9.91 10.90 2.25
C VAL A 74 9.57 11.47 3.63
N ALA A 75 9.57 12.80 3.75
CA ALA A 75 9.50 13.51 5.02
C ALA A 75 8.25 13.19 5.87
N ASP A 76 7.17 12.79 5.23
CA ASP A 76 5.87 12.55 5.88
C ASP A 76 5.70 11.15 6.46
N VAL A 77 6.66 10.25 6.21
CA VAL A 77 6.68 8.93 6.84
C VAL A 77 6.95 9.09 8.34
N THR A 78 6.02 8.59 9.16
CA THR A 78 6.11 8.72 10.62
C THR A 78 7.23 7.85 11.21
N VAL A 79 7.32 6.61 10.72
CA VAL A 79 8.29 5.62 11.20
C VAL A 79 9.03 5.04 9.99
N PRO A 80 10.20 5.57 9.64
CA PRO A 80 11.03 4.98 8.59
C PRO A 80 11.78 3.76 9.13
N VAL A 81 11.73 2.66 8.39
CA VAL A 81 12.46 1.43 8.71
C VAL A 81 13.35 1.07 7.52
N ALA A 82 14.66 1.20 7.70
CA ALA A 82 15.64 0.80 6.70
C ALA A 82 15.83 -0.73 6.76
N THR A 83 15.47 -1.42 5.69
CA THR A 83 15.55 -2.89 5.65
C THR A 83 16.86 -3.41 5.06
N GLY A 84 17.48 -2.66 4.16
CA GLY A 84 18.74 -3.03 3.50
C GLY A 84 18.62 -4.22 2.53
N ILE A 85 17.42 -4.66 2.18
CA ILE A 85 17.20 -5.87 1.36
C ILE A 85 16.61 -5.59 -0.03
N GLY A 86 16.61 -4.33 -0.45
CA GLY A 86 16.15 -3.95 -1.79
C GLY A 86 14.67 -4.30 -2.04
N HIS A 87 14.37 -4.79 -3.22
CA HIS A 87 12.99 -5.14 -3.60
C HIS A 87 12.38 -6.27 -2.78
N LEU A 88 13.17 -7.07 -2.09
CA LEU A 88 12.65 -8.12 -1.19
C LEU A 88 11.81 -7.54 -0.04
N ARG A 89 12.00 -6.25 0.29
CA ARG A 89 11.18 -5.56 1.31
C ARG A 89 9.70 -5.47 0.90
N ASN A 90 9.36 -5.65 -0.37
CA ASN A 90 7.97 -5.70 -0.84
C ASN A 90 7.20 -6.83 -0.15
N ALA A 91 7.83 -7.97 0.05
CA ALA A 91 7.25 -9.08 0.81
C ALA A 91 7.01 -8.69 2.27
N LEU A 92 7.91 -7.91 2.88
CA LEU A 92 7.77 -7.44 4.27
C LEU A 92 6.59 -6.47 4.43
N ILE A 93 6.37 -5.58 3.47
CA ILE A 93 5.22 -4.67 3.47
C ILE A 93 3.92 -5.48 3.59
N VAL A 94 3.76 -6.44 2.70
CA VAL A 94 2.53 -7.26 2.65
C VAL A 94 2.42 -8.18 3.86
N ARG A 95 3.53 -8.74 4.33
CA ARG A 95 3.54 -9.60 5.51
C ARG A 95 3.18 -8.85 6.79
N SER A 96 3.50 -7.57 6.84
CA SER A 96 3.25 -6.69 7.99
C SER A 96 1.79 -6.23 8.10
N CYS A 97 0.98 -6.36 7.05
CA CYS A 97 -0.36 -5.83 7.02
C CYS A 97 -1.45 -6.88 7.28
N ASP A 98 -2.62 -6.39 7.63
CA ASP A 98 -3.85 -7.18 7.73
C ASP A 98 -4.62 -7.22 6.40
N ALA A 99 -4.50 -6.16 5.60
CA ALA A 99 -5.08 -6.02 4.26
C ALA A 99 -4.21 -5.07 3.43
N MET A 100 -4.34 -5.11 2.11
CA MET A 100 -3.59 -4.22 1.23
C MET A 100 -4.47 -3.56 0.16
N ILE A 101 -4.11 -2.33 -0.19
CA ILE A 101 -4.70 -1.56 -1.28
C ILE A 101 -3.57 -1.21 -2.25
N ALA A 102 -3.74 -1.58 -3.52
CA ALA A 102 -2.81 -1.23 -4.60
C ALA A 102 -3.42 -0.13 -5.48
N ILE A 103 -2.67 0.93 -5.71
CA ILE A 103 -3.09 2.10 -6.50
C ILE A 103 -2.13 2.30 -7.66
N GLY A 104 -2.63 2.18 -8.89
CA GLY A 104 -1.78 2.23 -10.08
C GLY A 104 -0.67 1.18 -10.02
N GLY A 105 0.55 1.57 -10.38
CA GLY A 105 1.74 0.78 -10.11
C GLY A 105 2.34 0.03 -11.28
N GLY A 106 3.61 -0.26 -11.11
CA GLY A 106 4.41 -1.09 -12.01
C GLY A 106 4.59 -2.52 -11.48
N TYR A 107 5.68 -3.15 -11.88
CA TYR A 107 5.97 -4.55 -11.50
C TYR A 107 6.25 -4.72 -10.00
N GLY A 108 6.77 -3.70 -9.33
CA GLY A 108 6.91 -3.74 -7.87
C GLY A 108 5.56 -3.90 -7.18
N THR A 109 4.57 -3.12 -7.60
CA THR A 109 3.19 -3.22 -7.11
C THR A 109 2.57 -4.56 -7.44
N LEU A 110 2.81 -5.10 -8.64
CA LEU A 110 2.35 -6.44 -9.01
C LEU A 110 2.96 -7.51 -8.10
N SER A 111 4.25 -7.38 -7.74
CA SER A 111 4.88 -8.31 -6.79
C SER A 111 4.19 -8.29 -5.42
N GLU A 112 3.82 -7.13 -4.94
CA GLU A 112 3.08 -6.97 -3.66
C GLU A 112 1.69 -7.58 -3.72
N ILE A 113 0.97 -7.38 -4.83
CA ILE A 113 -0.33 -8.04 -5.06
C ILE A 113 -0.17 -9.56 -5.01
N ALA A 114 0.85 -10.10 -5.70
CA ALA A 114 1.12 -11.53 -5.71
C ALA A 114 1.43 -12.07 -4.31
N PHE A 115 2.24 -11.37 -3.52
CA PHE A 115 2.49 -11.73 -2.12
C PHE A 115 1.22 -11.68 -1.28
N GLY A 116 0.35 -10.70 -1.50
CA GLY A 116 -0.94 -10.61 -0.82
C GLY A 116 -1.78 -11.87 -1.05
N LEU A 117 -1.86 -12.32 -2.28
CA LEU A 117 -2.57 -13.54 -2.65
C LEU A 117 -1.94 -14.80 -2.06
N VAL A 118 -0.60 -14.91 -2.08
CA VAL A 118 0.14 -16.03 -1.46
C VAL A 118 -0.11 -16.10 0.04
N LEU A 119 -0.13 -14.94 0.72
CA LEU A 119 -0.29 -14.86 2.17
C LEU A 119 -1.76 -14.86 2.62
N GLY A 120 -2.70 -14.92 1.67
CA GLY A 120 -4.13 -14.89 1.99
C GLY A 120 -4.61 -13.57 2.59
N ARG A 121 -3.93 -12.46 2.28
CA ARG A 121 -4.37 -11.13 2.69
C ARG A 121 -5.51 -10.65 1.80
N PRO A 122 -6.51 -9.93 2.31
CA PRO A 122 -7.43 -9.18 1.47
C PRO A 122 -6.66 -8.21 0.58
N VAL A 123 -6.88 -8.30 -0.74
CA VAL A 123 -6.23 -7.45 -1.75
C VAL A 123 -7.30 -6.64 -2.47
N VAL A 124 -7.15 -5.33 -2.42
CA VAL A 124 -8.00 -4.38 -3.16
C VAL A 124 -7.14 -3.65 -4.17
N THR A 125 -7.62 -3.49 -5.39
CA THR A 125 -6.97 -2.69 -6.42
C THR A 125 -7.83 -1.49 -6.79
N LEU A 126 -7.19 -0.34 -6.96
CA LEU A 126 -7.80 0.91 -7.38
C LEU A 126 -6.99 1.44 -8.57
N GLN A 127 -7.56 1.33 -9.79
CA GLN A 127 -6.85 1.68 -11.04
C GLN A 127 -5.47 1.00 -11.16
N SER A 128 -5.39 -0.25 -10.75
CA SER A 128 -4.16 -1.04 -10.74
C SER A 128 -4.31 -2.32 -11.56
N TRP A 129 -3.42 -3.27 -11.35
CA TRP A 129 -3.34 -4.50 -12.11
C TRP A 129 -4.63 -5.34 -12.04
N THR A 130 -4.99 -5.94 -13.17
CA THR A 130 -5.92 -7.06 -13.21
C THR A 130 -5.09 -8.34 -13.27
N VAL A 131 -5.22 -9.20 -12.27
CA VAL A 131 -4.47 -10.46 -12.18
C VAL A 131 -5.32 -11.58 -12.72
N CYS A 132 -4.84 -12.22 -13.78
CA CYS A 132 -5.49 -13.37 -14.40
C CYS A 132 -4.58 -14.59 -14.26
N PRO A 133 -4.89 -15.54 -13.37
CA PRO A 133 -4.13 -16.78 -13.26
C PRO A 133 -4.14 -17.59 -14.57
N PRO A 134 -3.17 -18.49 -14.79
CA PRO A 134 -3.20 -19.40 -15.93
C PRO A 134 -4.51 -20.22 -15.94
N GLY A 135 -5.07 -20.41 -17.12
CA GLY A 135 -6.31 -21.17 -17.31
C GLY A 135 -7.25 -20.49 -18.30
N ASP A 136 -8.44 -20.14 -17.87
CA ASP A 136 -9.49 -19.52 -18.70
C ASP A 136 -9.28 -18.03 -18.97
N GLY A 137 -8.27 -17.41 -18.36
CA GLY A 137 -8.00 -15.97 -18.52
C GLY A 137 -8.89 -15.06 -17.67
N ALA A 138 -9.70 -15.63 -16.79
CA ALA A 138 -10.56 -14.86 -15.91
C ALA A 138 -9.76 -14.16 -14.81
N PRO A 139 -10.17 -12.95 -14.37
CA PRO A 139 -9.56 -12.28 -13.22
C PRO A 139 -9.67 -13.10 -11.94
N ASP A 140 -8.63 -13.06 -11.11
CA ASP A 140 -8.62 -13.74 -9.81
C ASP A 140 -9.69 -13.10 -8.90
N ALA A 141 -10.67 -13.90 -8.51
CA ALA A 141 -11.80 -13.45 -7.69
C ALA A 141 -11.39 -13.01 -6.27
N ARG A 142 -10.18 -13.33 -5.84
CA ARG A 142 -9.64 -12.88 -4.53
C ARG A 142 -9.16 -11.43 -4.56
N VAL A 143 -9.03 -10.83 -5.74
CA VAL A 143 -8.67 -9.41 -5.89
C VAL A 143 -9.95 -8.61 -6.05
N HIS A 144 -10.24 -7.76 -5.08
CA HIS A 144 -11.37 -6.85 -5.12
C HIS A 144 -11.00 -5.59 -5.91
N ARG A 145 -11.71 -5.34 -6.99
CA ARG A 145 -11.47 -4.16 -7.82
C ARG A 145 -12.42 -3.05 -7.39
N ALA A 146 -11.85 -2.01 -6.78
CA ALA A 146 -12.59 -0.83 -6.38
C ALA A 146 -12.54 0.24 -7.48
N SER A 147 -13.61 1.00 -7.62
CA SER A 147 -13.71 2.13 -8.57
C SER A 147 -13.43 3.47 -7.89
N THR A 148 -13.60 3.53 -6.58
CA THR A 148 -13.40 4.74 -5.78
C THR A 148 -12.59 4.45 -4.51
N PRO A 149 -11.92 5.46 -3.92
CA PRO A 149 -11.28 5.31 -2.62
C PRO A 149 -12.21 4.80 -1.52
N ALA A 150 -13.45 5.25 -1.50
CA ALA A 150 -14.45 4.80 -0.51
C ALA A 150 -14.72 3.30 -0.62
N GLU A 151 -14.93 2.79 -1.85
CA GLU A 151 -15.10 1.35 -2.08
C GLU A 151 -13.87 0.54 -1.68
N ALA A 152 -12.67 1.11 -1.83
CA ALA A 152 -11.44 0.43 -1.46
C ALA A 152 -11.29 0.24 0.06
N ILE A 153 -11.91 1.09 0.86
CA ILE A 153 -11.83 1.06 2.33
C ILE A 153 -12.95 0.20 2.94
N ASP A 154 -14.09 0.12 2.29
CA ASP A 154 -15.26 -0.64 2.76
C ASP A 154 -15.09 -2.15 2.53
#